data_00074b8ac37ee98f3e7222ce3aac9ee1
#
_entry.id   00074b8ac37ee98f3e7222ce3aac9ee1
#
_cell.length_a   1.000
_cell.length_b   1.000
_cell.length_c   1.000
_cell.angle_alpha   90.00
_cell.angle_beta   90.00
_cell.angle_gamma   90.00
#
_symmetry.space_group_name_H-M   'P 1'
#
loop_
_entity.id
_entity.type
_entity.pdbx_description
1 polymer ?
#
loop_
_entity_poly.entity_id
_entity_poly.type
_entity_poly.pdbx_seq_one_letter_code
_entity_poly.pdbx_strand_id
1 'polypeptide(L)'
;MINRVDIRAVEKDLLKTPKPIVIKFQKWIYDIEQFGLEEVRKVRGWHDHTLKGNRAGQRAIYLNKQWRAVYVIEGTEIKIVKVIEVHPHAY
;
A
#
# COMPACT_ATOMS: atom_id res chain seq x y z
N MET A 1 7.04 16.01 0.27
CA MET A 1 6.15 15.03 0.93
C MET A 1 5.54 14.10 -0.12
N ILE A 2 5.61 12.79 0.11
CA ILE A 2 5.03 11.81 -0.80
C ILE A 2 3.59 11.60 -0.38
N ASN A 3 2.63 12.18 -1.15
CA ASN A 3 1.22 12.13 -0.80
C ASN A 3 0.29 11.80 -1.98
N ARG A 4 0.84 11.24 -3.05
CA ARG A 4 0.04 10.75 -4.18
C ARG A 4 0.10 9.24 -4.24
N VAL A 5 -1.05 8.62 -4.49
CA VAL A 5 -1.19 7.16 -4.57
C VAL A 5 -1.80 6.80 -5.91
N ASP A 6 -1.16 5.87 -6.61
CA ASP A 6 -1.65 5.33 -7.88
C ASP A 6 -2.10 3.88 -7.64
N ILE A 7 -3.37 3.60 -7.87
CA ILE A 7 -3.96 2.27 -7.64
C ILE A 7 -4.39 1.57 -8.93
N ARG A 8 -4.05 2.12 -10.10
CA ARG A 8 -4.52 1.58 -11.39
C ARG A 8 -4.17 0.12 -11.58
N ALA A 9 -3.01 -0.30 -11.09
CA ALA A 9 -2.55 -1.69 -11.25
C ALA A 9 -3.40 -2.71 -10.47
N VAL A 10 -4.15 -2.26 -9.45
CA VAL A 10 -4.91 -3.15 -8.57
C VAL A 10 -6.42 -2.96 -8.67
N GLU A 11 -6.92 -2.11 -9.57
CA GLU A 11 -8.36 -1.83 -9.67
C GLU A 11 -9.19 -3.10 -9.86
N LYS A 12 -8.73 -4.02 -10.71
CA LYS A 12 -9.44 -5.29 -10.92
C LYS A 12 -9.41 -6.18 -9.68
N ASP A 13 -8.30 -6.19 -8.98
CA ASP A 13 -8.18 -6.97 -7.74
C ASP A 13 -9.11 -6.44 -6.67
N LEU A 14 -9.30 -5.13 -6.61
CA LEU A 14 -10.22 -4.52 -5.63
C LEU A 14 -11.66 -4.95 -5.83
N LEU A 15 -12.07 -5.24 -7.07
CA LEU A 15 -13.42 -5.76 -7.34
C LEU A 15 -13.66 -7.13 -6.71
N LYS A 16 -12.60 -7.90 -6.49
CA LYS A 16 -12.66 -9.24 -5.89
C LYS A 16 -12.29 -9.23 -4.40
N THR A 17 -11.92 -8.08 -3.87
CA THR A 17 -11.46 -7.94 -2.48
C THR A 17 -12.67 -7.76 -1.57
N PRO A 18 -12.69 -8.40 -0.39
CA PRO A 18 -13.78 -8.18 0.57
C PRO A 18 -13.94 -6.71 0.92
N LYS A 19 -15.16 -6.25 1.03
CA LYS A 19 -15.48 -4.84 1.25
C LYS A 19 -14.81 -4.23 2.48
N PRO A 20 -14.73 -4.90 3.64
CA PRO A 20 -14.02 -4.35 4.79
C PRO A 20 -12.54 -4.09 4.50
N ILE A 21 -11.92 -4.93 3.67
CA ILE A 21 -10.51 -4.76 3.29
C ILE A 21 -10.35 -3.56 2.35
N VAL A 22 -11.27 -3.38 1.41
CA VAL A 22 -11.29 -2.21 0.53
C VAL A 22 -11.39 -0.93 1.34
N ILE A 23 -12.27 -0.91 2.35
CA ILE A 23 -12.44 0.25 3.23
C ILE A 23 -11.15 0.55 3.98
N LYS A 24 -10.48 -0.48 4.49
CA LYS A 24 -9.21 -0.32 5.19
C LYS A 24 -8.13 0.24 4.25
N PHE A 25 -8.09 -0.26 3.02
CA PHE A 25 -7.18 0.20 1.99
C PHE A 25 -7.44 1.68 1.65
N GLN A 26 -8.70 2.06 1.52
CA GLN A 26 -9.08 3.46 1.26
C GLN A 26 -8.65 4.39 2.39
N LYS A 27 -8.74 3.92 3.64
CA LYS A 27 -8.26 4.67 4.81
C LYS A 27 -6.77 4.94 4.71
N TRP A 28 -5.98 3.94 4.33
CA TRP A 28 -4.54 4.08 4.14
C TRP A 28 -4.21 5.12 3.06
N ILE A 29 -4.92 5.05 1.92
CA ILE A 29 -4.74 6.02 0.84
C ILE A 29 -5.06 7.43 1.33
N TYR A 30 -6.18 7.59 2.02
CA TYR A 30 -6.59 8.88 2.56
C TYR A 30 -5.53 9.45 3.50
N ASP A 31 -5.00 8.62 4.38
CA ASP A 31 -3.97 9.05 5.33
C ASP A 31 -2.70 9.51 4.62
N ILE A 32 -2.28 8.80 3.56
CA ILE A 32 -1.13 9.22 2.76
C ILE A 32 -1.39 10.57 2.10
N GLU A 33 -2.56 10.74 1.53
CA GLU A 33 -2.91 12.00 0.85
C GLU A 33 -2.94 13.18 1.82
N GLN A 34 -3.37 12.96 3.05
CA GLN A 34 -3.47 14.02 4.05
C GLN A 34 -2.16 14.28 4.80
N PHE A 35 -1.42 13.23 5.15
CA PHE A 35 -0.28 13.34 6.07
C PHE A 35 1.05 12.97 5.43
N GLY A 36 1.05 12.40 4.25
CA GLY A 36 2.25 11.94 3.58
C GLY A 36 2.65 10.53 4.00
N LEU A 37 3.32 9.83 3.07
CA LEU A 37 3.76 8.45 3.29
C LEU A 37 4.67 8.32 4.51
N GLU A 38 5.57 9.29 4.71
CA GLU A 38 6.57 9.24 5.79
C GLU A 38 5.89 9.16 7.16
N GLU A 39 4.77 9.88 7.35
CA GLU A 39 4.02 9.84 8.60
C GLU A 39 3.20 8.57 8.72
N VAL A 40 2.58 8.13 7.64
CA VAL A 40 1.77 6.91 7.66
C VAL A 40 2.62 5.68 7.95
N ARG A 41 3.86 5.64 7.46
CA ARG A 41 4.80 4.54 7.71
C ARG A 41 5.13 4.36 9.19
N LYS A 42 5.00 5.41 10.00
CA LYS A 42 5.27 5.37 11.44
C LYS A 42 4.14 4.73 12.23
N VAL A 43 2.96 4.61 11.64
CA VAL A 43 1.79 4.05 12.31
C VAL A 43 1.92 2.55 12.40
N ARG A 44 2.05 2.02 13.61
CA ARG A 44 2.33 0.60 13.86
C ARG A 44 1.28 -0.34 13.27
N GLY A 45 0.03 0.06 13.29
CA GLY A 45 -1.07 -0.79 12.84
C GLY A 45 -0.96 -1.20 11.37
N TRP A 46 -0.29 -0.41 10.55
CA TRP A 46 -0.09 -0.76 9.14
C TRP A 46 1.04 -1.77 8.92
N HIS A 47 1.96 -1.92 9.87
CA HIS A 47 3.12 -2.83 9.73
C HIS A 47 3.88 -2.61 8.43
N ASP A 48 4.11 -1.34 8.05
CA ASP A 48 4.84 -1.03 6.84
C ASP A 48 6.27 -1.56 6.94
N HIS A 49 6.66 -2.40 5.99
CA HIS A 49 7.98 -3.03 6.00
C HIS A 49 8.50 -3.30 4.60
N THR A 50 9.82 -3.34 4.48
CA THR A 50 10.47 -3.68 3.21
C THR A 50 10.39 -5.18 2.94
N LEU A 51 10.34 -5.52 1.65
CA LEU A 51 10.43 -6.91 1.21
C LEU A 51 11.86 -7.22 0.80
N LYS A 52 12.21 -8.50 0.83
CA LYS A 52 13.59 -8.97 0.58
C LYS A 52 13.65 -9.85 -0.65
N GLY A 53 14.88 -10.24 -1.03
CA GLY A 53 15.14 -11.12 -2.17
C GLY A 53 14.81 -10.44 -3.48
N ASN A 54 14.15 -11.16 -4.38
CA ASN A 54 13.75 -10.62 -5.68
C ASN A 54 12.65 -9.58 -5.60
N ARG A 55 12.14 -9.30 -4.41
CA ARG A 55 11.17 -8.23 -4.17
C ARG A 55 11.81 -6.99 -3.52
N ALA A 56 13.13 -6.92 -3.50
CA ALA A 56 13.83 -5.75 -2.97
C ALA A 56 13.35 -4.47 -3.67
N GLY A 57 13.16 -3.40 -2.90
CA GLY A 57 12.62 -2.15 -3.41
C GLY A 57 11.11 -2.04 -3.27
N GLN A 58 10.43 -3.13 -2.92
CA GLN A 58 9.00 -3.12 -2.64
C GLN A 58 8.76 -3.06 -1.14
N ARG A 59 7.59 -2.54 -0.76
CA ARG A 59 7.15 -2.47 0.63
C ARG A 59 5.74 -3.04 0.73
N ALA A 60 5.43 -3.59 1.90
CA ALA A 60 4.09 -4.15 2.14
C ALA A 60 3.48 -3.56 3.40
N ILE A 61 2.15 -3.47 3.41
CA ILE A 61 1.38 -3.12 4.60
C ILE A 61 0.35 -4.21 4.88
N TYR A 62 -0.10 -4.27 6.13
CA TYR A 62 -1.17 -5.16 6.57
C TYR A 62 -2.50 -4.43 6.48
N LEU A 63 -3.44 -4.98 5.73
CA LEU A 63 -4.83 -4.51 5.74
C LEU A 63 -5.63 -5.24 6.81
N ASN A 64 -5.27 -6.50 7.07
CA ASN A 64 -5.68 -7.26 8.25
C ASN A 64 -4.67 -8.41 8.41
N LYS A 65 -5.00 -9.44 9.17
CA LYS A 65 -4.09 -10.58 9.39
C LYS A 65 -3.76 -11.35 8.12
N GLN A 66 -4.68 -11.39 7.16
CA GLN A 66 -4.53 -12.16 5.93
C GLN A 66 -4.21 -11.30 4.72
N TRP A 67 -4.74 -10.09 4.65
CA TRP A 67 -4.67 -9.27 3.44
C TRP A 67 -3.52 -8.27 3.52
N ARG A 68 -2.80 -8.13 2.40
CA ARG A 68 -1.65 -7.25 2.25
C ARG A 68 -1.83 -6.37 1.03
N ALA A 69 -1.27 -5.17 1.10
CA ALA A 69 -1.04 -4.35 -0.08
C ALA A 69 0.46 -4.18 -0.23
N VAL A 70 0.94 -4.24 -1.48
CA VAL A 70 2.36 -4.06 -1.80
C VAL A 70 2.48 -2.83 -2.67
N TYR A 71 3.46 -1.98 -2.38
CA TYR A 71 3.67 -0.78 -3.15
C TYR A 71 5.16 -0.52 -3.40
N VAL A 72 5.41 0.32 -4.40
CA VAL A 72 6.74 0.87 -4.68
C VAL A 72 6.63 2.39 -4.71
N ILE A 73 7.76 3.05 -4.57
CA ILE A 73 7.84 4.51 -4.73
C ILE A 73 8.45 4.78 -6.10
N GLU A 74 7.70 5.49 -6.95
CA GLU A 74 8.15 5.83 -8.30
C GLU A 74 8.33 7.34 -8.44
N GLY A 75 9.17 7.73 -9.41
CA GLY A 75 9.39 9.12 -9.76
C GLY A 75 10.72 9.65 -9.27
N THR A 76 11.23 10.66 -9.98
CA THR A 76 12.49 11.32 -9.66
C THR A 76 12.27 12.63 -8.93
N GLU A 77 11.56 13.57 -9.56
CA GLU A 77 11.26 14.86 -8.95
C GLU A 77 9.99 14.81 -8.11
N ILE A 78 8.91 14.26 -8.67
CA ILE A 78 7.66 14.05 -7.94
C ILE A 78 7.53 12.56 -7.70
N LYS A 79 7.54 12.17 -6.44
CA LYS A 79 7.43 10.76 -6.05
C LYS A 79 5.99 10.38 -5.78
N ILE A 80 5.62 9.19 -6.22
CA ILE A 80 4.26 8.65 -6.13
C ILE A 80 4.33 7.26 -5.52
N VAL A 81 3.39 6.95 -4.63
CA VAL A 81 3.17 5.61 -4.13
C VAL A 81 2.38 4.85 -5.18
N LYS A 82 3.00 3.85 -5.79
CA LYS A 82 2.32 2.99 -6.76
C LYS A 82 2.01 1.65 -6.10
N VAL A 83 0.73 1.37 -5.90
CA VAL A 83 0.30 0.07 -5.36
C VAL A 83 0.33 -0.95 -6.50
N ILE A 84 1.03 -2.05 -6.29
CA ILE A 84 1.22 -3.08 -7.32
C ILE A 84 0.48 -4.37 -7.02
N GLU A 85 0.12 -4.62 -5.76
CA GLU A 85 -0.64 -5.82 -5.38
C GLU A 85 -1.55 -5.53 -4.21
N VAL A 86 -2.72 -6.15 -4.23
CA VAL A 86 -3.60 -6.28 -3.07
C VAL A 86 -4.06 -7.73 -3.09
N HIS A 87 -3.65 -8.52 -2.11
CA HIS A 87 -3.92 -9.96 -2.12
C HIS A 87 -3.95 -10.53 -0.71
N PRO A 88 -4.59 -11.71 -0.52
CA PRO A 88 -4.48 -12.40 0.74
C PRO A 88 -3.06 -12.96 0.90
N HIS A 89 -2.59 -12.98 2.12
CA HIS A 89 -1.26 -13.50 2.44
C HIS A 89 -1.23 -15.01 2.21
N ALA A 90 -0.52 -15.43 1.18
CA ALA A 90 -0.54 -16.81 0.70
C ALA A 90 0.80 -17.51 0.90
N TYR A 91 1.53 -17.19 1.93
CA TYR A 91 2.83 -17.82 2.15
C TYR A 91 2.75 -18.91 3.20
#